data_999a351f641fd2a7a181ed84327199d3
#
_entry.id   999a351f641fd2a7a181ed84327199d3
#
_cell.length_a   1.000
_cell.length_b   1.000
_cell.length_c   1.000
_cell.angle_alpha   90.00
_cell.angle_beta   90.00
_cell.angle_gamma   90.00
#
_symmetry.space_group_name_H-M   'P 1'
#
loop_
_entity.id
_entity.type
_entity.pdbx_description
1 polymer ?
#
loop_
_entity_poly.entity_id
_entity_poly.type
_entity_poly.pdbx_seq_one_letter_code
_entity_poly.pdbx_strand_id
1 'polypeptide(L)'
;MKLEKSSSGHHYFVSGKGEPLILLHGFPDCAENYFHQLEFFSSKGFQVFAPFMPGYHPEDAELDTYQSLRIGEEIIKFSRSVTDRKINLVGHDWGAAVAYGIAGLAPELVNKLVAVSVPHGPNLGESFISDGDQQRKSWYMFFFQLPMADLAVSTNNFSFIDRLWTDWSPNWPEYKVYCDRTIEILSQENVLSKALAYYRSTFQPSLQSDRVNQIQAKIGVNKIRPPTLYLHGENDGCIAANLSEGMDANFENLEIKILPDCGHFLHLEKPDEVNKIILDFLSD
;
A
#
# COMPACT_ATOMS: atom_id res chain seq x y z
N MET A 1 11.24 7.29 -17.06
CA MET A 1 9.87 7.76 -16.80
C MET A 1 9.90 9.19 -16.31
N LYS A 2 8.82 9.95 -16.51
CA LYS A 2 8.80 11.37 -16.14
C LYS A 2 8.04 11.53 -14.83
N LEU A 3 8.63 12.25 -13.88
CA LEU A 3 7.97 12.72 -12.70
C LEU A 3 7.07 13.90 -13.07
N GLU A 4 5.81 13.85 -12.68
CA GLU A 4 4.81 14.91 -12.92
C GLU A 4 4.17 15.34 -11.61
N LYS A 5 3.52 16.52 -11.63
CA LYS A 5 2.73 17.03 -10.52
C LYS A 5 1.31 17.27 -11.00
N SER A 6 0.34 16.68 -10.33
CA SER A 6 -1.08 16.81 -10.65
C SER A 6 -1.65 18.17 -10.23
N SER A 7 -2.82 18.52 -10.75
CA SER A 7 -3.54 19.73 -10.30
C SER A 7 -4.01 19.66 -8.84
N SER A 8 -4.07 18.47 -8.27
CA SER A 8 -4.33 18.27 -6.82
C SER A 8 -3.07 18.36 -5.96
N GLY A 9 -1.89 18.59 -6.56
CA GLY A 9 -0.62 18.78 -5.87
C GLY A 9 0.24 17.53 -5.68
N HIS A 10 -0.26 16.35 -6.03
CA HIS A 10 0.46 15.08 -5.85
C HIS A 10 1.52 14.89 -6.94
N HIS A 11 2.67 14.39 -6.52
CA HIS A 11 3.74 13.95 -7.42
C HIS A 11 3.52 12.48 -7.82
N TYR A 12 3.80 12.15 -9.09
CA TYR A 12 3.55 10.82 -9.61
C TYR A 12 4.37 10.51 -10.86
N PHE A 13 4.58 9.24 -11.12
CA PHE A 13 5.07 8.74 -12.39
C PHE A 13 3.89 8.29 -13.25
N VAL A 14 4.01 8.49 -14.57
CA VAL A 14 3.00 8.07 -15.54
C VAL A 14 3.63 7.44 -16.78
N SER A 15 2.96 6.41 -17.29
CA SER A 15 3.34 5.74 -18.54
C SER A 15 2.10 5.25 -19.30
N GLY A 16 2.22 5.22 -20.63
CA GLY A 16 1.19 4.66 -21.53
C GLY A 16 -0.02 5.56 -21.76
N LYS A 17 -1.00 4.95 -22.40
CA LYS A 17 -2.32 5.53 -22.70
C LYS A 17 -3.35 4.40 -22.65
N GLY A 18 -4.61 4.71 -22.34
CA GLY A 18 -5.68 3.73 -22.34
C GLY A 18 -6.49 3.73 -21.05
N GLU A 19 -6.75 2.55 -20.48
CA GLU A 19 -7.52 2.45 -19.26
C GLU A 19 -6.70 2.89 -18.04
N PRO A 20 -7.28 3.72 -17.14
CA PRO A 20 -6.55 4.18 -15.96
C PRO A 20 -6.24 3.05 -15.00
N LEU A 21 -4.96 2.93 -14.63
CA LEU A 21 -4.47 2.02 -13.59
C LEU A 21 -3.62 2.81 -12.60
N ILE A 22 -3.99 2.80 -11.33
CA ILE A 22 -3.25 3.46 -10.27
C ILE A 22 -2.57 2.40 -9.39
N LEU A 23 -1.28 2.59 -9.14
CA LEU A 23 -0.44 1.72 -8.32
C LEU A 23 -0.06 2.46 -7.03
N LEU A 24 -0.47 1.92 -5.87
CA LEU A 24 -0.23 2.50 -4.56
C LEU A 24 0.79 1.66 -3.80
N HIS A 25 1.94 2.25 -3.50
CA HIS A 25 2.96 1.61 -2.67
C HIS A 25 2.61 1.68 -1.18
N GLY A 26 3.38 0.98 -0.34
CA GLY A 26 3.25 1.03 1.11
C GLY A 26 4.54 1.43 1.81
N PHE A 27 4.78 0.86 2.97
CA PHE A 27 5.98 1.04 3.78
C PHE A 27 6.71 -0.31 3.96
N PRO A 28 8.03 -0.34 3.94
CA PRO A 28 8.93 0.71 3.49
C PRO A 28 9.20 0.58 1.99
N ASP A 29 8.40 1.25 1.18
CA ASP A 29 8.47 1.20 -0.27
C ASP A 29 8.30 2.62 -0.86
N CYS A 30 8.39 2.78 -2.20
CA CYS A 30 8.24 4.05 -2.88
C CYS A 30 7.67 3.89 -4.30
N ALA A 31 7.17 4.99 -4.87
CA ALA A 31 6.58 5.01 -6.22
C ALA A 31 7.56 4.56 -7.32
N GLU A 32 8.86 4.79 -7.14
CA GLU A 32 9.90 4.43 -8.12
C GLU A 32 10.10 2.92 -8.25
N ASN A 33 9.74 2.15 -7.23
CA ASN A 33 9.82 0.70 -7.29
C ASN A 33 8.77 0.07 -8.25
N TYR A 34 7.76 0.84 -8.66
CA TYR A 34 6.79 0.41 -9.67
C TYR A 34 7.24 0.60 -11.14
N PHE A 35 8.49 0.96 -11.43
CA PHE A 35 8.93 1.19 -12.81
C PHE A 35 8.73 -0.01 -13.72
N HIS A 36 8.92 -1.23 -13.20
CA HIS A 36 8.66 -2.45 -13.97
C HIS A 36 7.16 -2.60 -14.29
N GLN A 37 6.27 -2.36 -13.33
CA GLN A 37 4.82 -2.42 -13.51
C GLN A 37 4.32 -1.32 -14.44
N LEU A 38 4.87 -0.09 -14.31
CA LEU A 38 4.57 1.02 -15.22
C LEU A 38 4.87 0.67 -16.69
N GLU A 39 6.02 0.05 -16.96
CA GLU A 39 6.41 -0.39 -18.29
C GLU A 39 5.53 -1.54 -18.78
N PHE A 40 5.35 -2.56 -17.96
CA PHE A 40 4.56 -3.73 -18.32
C PHE A 40 3.11 -3.36 -18.67
N PHE A 41 2.37 -2.73 -17.76
CA PHE A 41 0.96 -2.44 -17.99
C PHE A 41 0.74 -1.36 -19.06
N SER A 42 1.65 -0.39 -19.22
CA SER A 42 1.55 0.56 -20.31
C SER A 42 1.65 -0.10 -21.70
N SER A 43 2.44 -1.18 -21.79
CA SER A 43 2.52 -1.99 -23.04
C SER A 43 1.26 -2.81 -23.31
N LYS A 44 0.38 -2.95 -22.32
CA LYS A 44 -0.88 -3.73 -22.37
C LYS A 44 -2.13 -2.87 -22.53
N GLY A 45 -1.97 -1.57 -22.83
CA GLY A 45 -3.11 -0.68 -23.12
C GLY A 45 -3.66 0.05 -21.90
N PHE A 46 -2.89 0.13 -20.82
CA PHE A 46 -3.23 0.95 -19.66
C PHE A 46 -2.49 2.29 -19.67
N GLN A 47 -3.14 3.31 -19.15
CA GLN A 47 -2.47 4.50 -18.67
C GLN A 47 -2.19 4.30 -17.18
N VAL A 48 -0.93 4.10 -16.84
CA VAL A 48 -0.51 3.68 -15.50
C VAL A 48 0.04 4.86 -14.73
N PHE A 49 -0.45 5.06 -13.52
CA PHE A 49 -0.05 6.11 -12.62
C PHE A 49 0.52 5.49 -11.33
N ALA A 50 1.68 5.91 -10.91
CA ALA A 50 2.28 5.56 -9.62
C ALA A 50 2.51 6.85 -8.82
N PRO A 51 1.53 7.33 -8.03
CA PRO A 51 1.72 8.47 -7.16
C PRO A 51 2.64 8.12 -5.98
N PHE A 52 3.37 9.10 -5.49
CA PHE A 52 3.87 9.04 -4.13
C PHE A 52 2.68 9.01 -3.18
N MET A 53 2.70 8.09 -2.24
CA MET A 53 1.69 8.10 -1.18
C MET A 53 1.80 9.41 -0.38
N PRO A 54 0.69 10.01 0.06
CA PRO A 54 0.72 11.27 0.81
C PRO A 54 1.71 11.24 1.97
N GLY A 55 2.65 12.19 1.96
CA GLY A 55 3.75 12.28 2.93
C GLY A 55 5.07 11.65 2.46
N TYR A 56 5.11 11.00 1.30
CA TYR A 56 6.33 10.39 0.74
C TYR A 56 7.09 11.30 -0.24
N HIS A 57 6.58 12.51 -0.49
CA HIS A 57 7.33 13.53 -1.23
C HIS A 57 7.58 14.74 -0.31
N PRO A 58 8.80 15.36 -0.31
CA PRO A 58 9.13 16.46 0.62
C PRO A 58 8.23 17.68 0.47
N GLU A 59 7.67 17.92 -0.73
CA GLU A 59 6.72 19.02 -0.98
C GLU A 59 5.28 18.71 -0.55
N ASP A 60 4.99 17.50 -0.06
CA ASP A 60 3.63 17.14 0.36
C ASP A 60 3.23 17.96 1.60
N ALA A 61 2.01 18.51 1.53
CA ALA A 61 1.42 19.21 2.66
C ALA A 61 1.25 18.28 3.86
N GLU A 62 1.36 18.84 5.06
CA GLU A 62 1.02 18.13 6.30
C GLU A 62 -0.48 17.83 6.32
N LEU A 63 -0.84 16.61 6.75
CA LEU A 63 -2.24 16.21 6.92
C LEU A 63 -2.64 16.31 8.39
N ASP A 64 -3.91 16.53 8.62
CA ASP A 64 -4.53 16.55 9.95
C ASP A 64 -4.45 15.19 10.66
N THR A 65 -4.40 14.11 9.90
CA THR A 65 -4.15 12.72 10.34
C THR A 65 -3.64 11.89 9.18
N TYR A 66 -2.86 10.83 9.48
CA TYR A 66 -2.38 9.85 8.49
C TYR A 66 -3.14 8.51 8.58
N GLN A 67 -4.38 8.53 9.06
CA GLN A 67 -5.27 7.37 8.99
C GLN A 67 -5.51 6.95 7.54
N SER A 68 -5.54 5.64 7.26
CA SER A 68 -5.63 5.11 5.88
C SER A 68 -6.79 5.68 5.08
N LEU A 69 -7.94 5.91 5.72
CA LEU A 69 -9.10 6.51 5.06
C LEU A 69 -8.87 7.99 4.66
N ARG A 70 -8.15 8.76 5.49
CA ARG A 70 -7.77 10.15 5.18
C ARG A 70 -6.79 10.22 4.02
N ILE A 71 -5.83 9.27 3.98
CA ILE A 71 -4.95 9.09 2.83
C ILE A 71 -5.77 8.72 1.58
N GLY A 72 -6.76 7.84 1.72
CA GLY A 72 -7.68 7.47 0.63
C GLY A 72 -8.42 8.68 0.04
N GLU A 73 -8.85 9.64 0.86
CA GLU A 73 -9.43 10.90 0.39
C GLU A 73 -8.46 11.71 -0.50
N GLU A 74 -7.17 11.75 -0.15
CA GLU A 74 -6.16 12.41 -0.98
C GLU A 74 -5.93 11.66 -2.30
N ILE A 75 -5.88 10.32 -2.28
CA ILE A 75 -5.75 9.51 -3.50
C ILE A 75 -7.01 9.63 -4.39
N ILE A 76 -8.22 9.77 -3.83
CA ILE A 76 -9.43 10.07 -4.62
C ILE A 76 -9.29 11.44 -5.31
N LYS A 77 -8.78 12.47 -4.62
CA LYS A 77 -8.52 13.78 -5.23
C LYS A 77 -7.48 13.67 -6.36
N PHE A 78 -6.40 12.93 -6.11
CA PHE A 78 -5.40 12.63 -7.14
C PHE A 78 -6.05 11.95 -8.34
N SER A 79 -6.78 10.87 -8.15
CA SER A 79 -7.44 10.11 -9.22
C SER A 79 -8.31 11.00 -10.10
N ARG A 80 -9.15 11.84 -9.48
CA ARG A 80 -10.01 12.80 -10.19
C ARG A 80 -9.25 13.92 -10.88
N SER A 81 -8.00 14.18 -10.50
CA SER A 81 -7.14 15.20 -11.14
C SER A 81 -6.44 14.69 -12.38
N VAL A 82 -6.32 13.37 -12.56
CA VAL A 82 -5.63 12.75 -13.69
C VAL A 82 -6.57 12.03 -14.66
N THR A 83 -7.79 11.70 -14.23
CA THR A 83 -8.82 11.08 -15.09
C THR A 83 -10.23 11.33 -14.56
N ASP A 84 -11.21 11.41 -15.47
CA ASP A 84 -12.65 11.43 -15.19
C ASP A 84 -13.30 10.03 -15.31
N ARG A 85 -12.51 9.02 -15.70
CA ARG A 85 -12.94 7.62 -15.87
C ARG A 85 -12.86 6.86 -14.54
N LYS A 86 -13.55 5.72 -14.47
CA LYS A 86 -13.28 4.72 -13.43
C LYS A 86 -11.84 4.24 -13.52
N ILE A 87 -11.24 3.95 -12.38
CA ILE A 87 -9.86 3.49 -12.26
C ILE A 87 -9.80 2.01 -11.90
N ASN A 88 -8.80 1.32 -12.42
CA ASN A 88 -8.31 0.09 -11.83
C ASN A 88 -7.29 0.47 -10.75
N LEU A 89 -7.34 -0.18 -9.60
CA LEU A 89 -6.56 0.19 -8.43
C LEU A 89 -5.77 -1.01 -7.92
N VAL A 90 -4.46 -0.87 -7.85
CA VAL A 90 -3.57 -1.87 -7.24
C VAL A 90 -2.91 -1.22 -6.03
N GLY A 91 -3.00 -1.85 -4.87
CA GLY A 91 -2.35 -1.37 -3.65
C GLY A 91 -1.55 -2.47 -2.97
N HIS A 92 -0.32 -2.15 -2.56
CA HIS A 92 0.55 -3.00 -1.76
C HIS A 92 0.72 -2.42 -0.36
N ASP A 93 0.70 -3.24 0.67
CA ASP A 93 0.89 -2.87 2.07
C ASP A 93 -0.05 -1.73 2.49
N TRP A 94 0.43 -0.56 2.95
CA TRP A 94 -0.43 0.61 3.21
C TRP A 94 -1.25 1.02 2.00
N GLY A 95 -0.72 0.84 0.79
CA GLY A 95 -1.48 1.06 -0.44
C GLY A 95 -2.71 0.15 -0.55
N ALA A 96 -2.64 -1.10 -0.07
CA ALA A 96 -3.80 -2.00 -0.02
C ALA A 96 -4.83 -1.53 1.02
N ALA A 97 -4.38 -1.16 2.23
CA ALA A 97 -5.26 -0.63 3.27
C ALA A 97 -5.99 0.65 2.80
N VAL A 98 -5.27 1.54 2.10
CA VAL A 98 -5.84 2.75 1.50
C VAL A 98 -6.80 2.41 0.37
N ALA A 99 -6.49 1.43 -0.47
CA ALA A 99 -7.32 1.01 -1.59
C ALA A 99 -8.68 0.43 -1.13
N TYR A 100 -8.71 -0.32 -0.03
CA TYR A 100 -9.97 -0.74 0.60
C TYR A 100 -10.79 0.47 1.08
N GLY A 101 -10.13 1.45 1.69
CA GLY A 101 -10.78 2.71 2.10
C GLY A 101 -11.40 3.45 0.91
N ILE A 102 -10.70 3.54 -0.22
CA ILE A 102 -11.19 4.15 -1.46
C ILE A 102 -12.40 3.39 -2.00
N ALA A 103 -12.32 2.04 -2.05
CA ALA A 103 -13.41 1.19 -2.50
C ALA A 103 -14.66 1.30 -1.63
N GLY A 104 -14.50 1.56 -0.31
CA GLY A 104 -15.60 1.83 0.61
C GLY A 104 -16.19 3.23 0.48
N LEU A 105 -15.34 4.26 0.26
CA LEU A 105 -15.76 5.67 0.16
C LEU A 105 -16.39 6.03 -1.18
N ALA A 106 -15.82 5.51 -2.27
CA ALA A 106 -16.17 5.88 -3.64
C ALA A 106 -16.20 4.61 -4.54
N PRO A 107 -17.07 3.64 -4.24
CA PRO A 107 -17.12 2.38 -5.00
C PRO A 107 -17.43 2.59 -6.48
N GLU A 108 -18.09 3.70 -6.83
CA GLU A 108 -18.37 4.07 -8.22
C GLU A 108 -17.11 4.51 -8.99
N LEU A 109 -16.06 4.95 -8.30
CA LEU A 109 -14.79 5.34 -8.88
C LEU A 109 -13.94 4.13 -9.30
N VAL A 110 -14.03 3.03 -8.53
CA VAL A 110 -13.18 1.85 -8.71
C VAL A 110 -13.86 0.86 -9.67
N ASN A 111 -13.16 0.52 -10.75
CA ASN A 111 -13.57 -0.53 -11.68
C ASN A 111 -13.23 -1.91 -11.12
N LYS A 112 -11.95 -2.15 -10.84
CA LYS A 112 -11.42 -3.37 -10.23
C LYS A 112 -10.38 -3.00 -9.19
N LEU A 113 -10.28 -3.80 -8.13
CA LEU A 113 -9.33 -3.65 -7.03
C LEU A 113 -8.38 -4.85 -6.98
N VAL A 114 -7.09 -4.58 -6.88
CA VAL A 114 -6.09 -5.58 -6.51
C VAL A 114 -5.42 -5.15 -5.22
N ALA A 115 -5.46 -6.00 -4.21
CA ALA A 115 -4.82 -5.75 -2.93
C ALA A 115 -3.72 -6.79 -2.68
N VAL A 116 -2.55 -6.31 -2.27
CA VAL A 116 -1.34 -7.12 -2.16
C VAL A 116 -0.81 -7.07 -0.74
N SER A 117 -0.60 -8.22 -0.14
CA SER A 117 0.08 -8.48 1.15
C SER A 117 -0.62 -7.97 2.41
N VAL A 118 -1.75 -7.25 2.33
CA VAL A 118 -2.51 -6.84 3.52
C VAL A 118 -3.95 -7.29 3.41
N PRO A 119 -4.42 -8.22 4.27
CA PRO A 119 -5.80 -8.68 4.25
C PRO A 119 -6.77 -7.61 4.75
N HIS A 120 -8.00 -7.65 4.24
CA HIS A 120 -9.10 -6.82 4.73
C HIS A 120 -9.92 -7.55 5.78
N GLY A 121 -10.41 -6.81 6.77
CA GLY A 121 -11.24 -7.36 7.83
C GLY A 121 -10.55 -7.34 9.20
N PRO A 122 -11.13 -8.00 10.20
CA PRO A 122 -10.70 -7.89 11.58
C PRO A 122 -9.43 -8.71 11.92
N ASN A 123 -9.12 -9.75 11.13
CA ASN A 123 -8.12 -10.77 11.48
C ASN A 123 -6.75 -10.17 11.83
N LEU A 124 -6.26 -9.22 11.02
CA LEU A 124 -4.98 -8.57 11.30
C LEU A 124 -5.00 -7.81 12.64
N GLY A 125 -6.06 -7.05 12.90
CA GLY A 125 -6.23 -6.32 14.16
C GLY A 125 -6.36 -7.25 15.38
N GLU A 126 -7.11 -8.33 15.23
CA GLU A 126 -7.29 -9.34 16.29
C GLU A 126 -6.00 -10.11 16.57
N SER A 127 -5.20 -10.38 15.55
CA SER A 127 -3.91 -11.06 15.67
C SER A 127 -2.89 -10.27 16.50
N PHE A 128 -2.96 -8.95 16.51
CA PHE A 128 -2.11 -8.11 17.37
C PHE A 128 -2.37 -8.37 18.87
N ILE A 129 -3.52 -8.94 19.22
CA ILE A 129 -3.90 -9.24 20.61
C ILE A 129 -3.72 -10.72 20.92
N SER A 130 -4.01 -11.61 19.97
CA SER A 130 -4.19 -13.04 20.22
C SER A 130 -3.13 -13.96 19.62
N ASP A 131 -2.31 -13.47 18.67
CA ASP A 131 -1.34 -14.30 17.94
C ASP A 131 0.11 -13.81 18.19
N GLY A 132 0.85 -14.60 18.99
CA GLY A 132 2.25 -14.29 19.33
C GLY A 132 3.20 -14.30 18.14
N ASP A 133 2.93 -15.05 17.07
CA ASP A 133 3.76 -15.08 15.88
C ASP A 133 3.52 -13.82 15.02
N GLN A 134 2.26 -13.40 14.88
CA GLN A 134 1.98 -12.12 14.22
C GLN A 134 2.47 -10.93 15.05
N GLN A 135 2.38 -10.96 16.38
CA GLN A 135 2.96 -9.92 17.23
C GLN A 135 4.48 -9.77 17.00
N ARG A 136 5.20 -10.88 16.81
CA ARG A 136 6.62 -10.86 16.46
C ARG A 136 6.87 -10.29 15.07
N LYS A 137 6.08 -10.65 14.08
CA LYS A 137 6.18 -10.09 12.73
C LYS A 137 5.88 -8.59 12.74
N SER A 138 4.92 -8.15 13.55
CA SER A 138 4.46 -6.75 13.65
C SER A 138 5.19 -5.90 14.69
N TRP A 139 6.29 -6.39 15.30
CA TRP A 139 7.01 -5.70 16.38
C TRP A 139 7.38 -4.25 16.04
N TYR A 140 7.70 -3.98 14.77
CA TYR A 140 8.10 -2.67 14.28
C TYR A 140 6.95 -1.64 14.39
N MET A 141 5.69 -2.06 14.22
CA MET A 141 4.51 -1.18 14.37
C MET A 141 4.41 -0.62 15.78
N PHE A 142 4.70 -1.47 16.78
CA PHE A 142 4.73 -1.06 18.19
C PHE A 142 5.97 -0.23 18.50
N PHE A 143 7.10 -0.56 17.90
CA PHE A 143 8.33 0.22 18.03
C PHE A 143 8.17 1.65 17.50
N PHE A 144 7.46 1.84 16.39
CA PHE A 144 7.21 3.15 15.79
C PHE A 144 6.37 4.09 16.67
N GLN A 145 5.73 3.58 17.72
CA GLN A 145 5.02 4.38 18.71
C GLN A 145 5.98 5.10 19.69
N LEU A 146 7.25 4.71 19.74
CA LEU A 146 8.22 5.29 20.66
C LEU A 146 8.77 6.62 20.14
N PRO A 147 9.04 7.62 21.05
CA PRO A 147 9.61 8.91 20.64
C PRO A 147 10.97 8.81 19.94
N MET A 148 11.72 7.74 20.16
CA MET A 148 13.03 7.50 19.56
C MET A 148 12.97 6.86 18.17
N ALA A 149 11.80 6.51 17.67
CA ALA A 149 11.68 5.69 16.46
C ALA A 149 12.28 6.36 15.22
N ASP A 150 12.02 7.66 14.99
CA ASP A 150 12.57 8.38 13.83
C ASP A 150 14.11 8.34 13.84
N LEU A 151 14.74 8.60 15.00
CA LEU A 151 16.19 8.52 15.16
C LEU A 151 16.70 7.09 14.94
N ALA A 152 16.05 6.10 15.55
CA ALA A 152 16.50 4.71 15.45
C ALA A 152 16.41 4.17 14.01
N VAL A 153 15.34 4.52 13.27
CA VAL A 153 15.15 4.10 11.87
C VAL A 153 16.18 4.76 10.95
N SER A 154 16.48 6.05 11.14
CA SER A 154 17.42 6.79 10.29
C SER A 154 18.90 6.52 10.60
N THR A 155 19.20 5.97 11.77
CA THR A 155 20.59 5.68 12.19
C THR A 155 21.22 4.59 11.31
N ASN A 156 22.57 4.61 11.19
CA ASN A 156 23.35 3.64 10.41
C ASN A 156 22.87 3.49 8.97
N ASN A 157 22.64 4.60 8.27
CA ASN A 157 22.15 4.62 6.90
C ASN A 157 20.86 3.81 6.72
N PHE A 158 19.90 4.01 7.61
CA PHE A 158 18.61 3.29 7.56
C PHE A 158 18.73 1.76 7.62
N SER A 159 19.73 1.22 8.34
CA SER A 159 19.89 -0.22 8.49
C SER A 159 18.66 -0.93 9.08
N PHE A 160 17.78 -0.18 9.76
CA PHE A 160 16.48 -0.66 10.20
C PHE A 160 15.57 -1.03 9.01
N ILE A 161 15.54 -0.19 7.98
CA ILE A 161 14.76 -0.45 6.77
C ILE A 161 15.31 -1.66 6.02
N ASP A 162 16.63 -1.72 5.83
CA ASP A 162 17.30 -2.88 5.22
C ASP A 162 16.95 -4.19 5.95
N ARG A 163 16.89 -4.16 7.29
CA ARG A 163 16.47 -5.28 8.10
C ARG A 163 15.01 -5.69 7.86
N LEU A 164 14.08 -4.73 7.74
CA LEU A 164 12.68 -5.04 7.44
C LEU A 164 12.54 -5.73 6.08
N TRP A 165 13.24 -5.24 5.04
CA TRP A 165 13.22 -5.87 3.72
C TRP A 165 13.66 -7.33 3.75
N THR A 166 14.75 -7.62 4.47
CA THR A 166 15.27 -9.00 4.60
C THR A 166 14.37 -9.90 5.45
N ASP A 167 13.75 -9.38 6.49
CA ASP A 167 12.85 -10.15 7.34
C ASP A 167 11.49 -10.41 6.66
N TRP A 168 11.00 -9.47 5.83
CA TRP A 168 9.69 -9.56 5.21
C TRP A 168 9.67 -10.37 3.91
N SER A 169 10.78 -10.37 3.18
CA SER A 169 10.99 -11.17 1.98
C SER A 169 12.27 -12.00 2.09
N PRO A 170 12.23 -13.06 2.92
CA PRO A 170 13.39 -13.90 3.14
C PRO A 170 13.77 -14.62 1.85
N ASN A 171 15.08 -14.79 1.63
CA ASN A 171 15.66 -15.48 0.47
C ASN A 171 15.53 -14.75 -0.87
N TRP A 172 15.29 -13.45 -0.86
CA TRP A 172 15.29 -12.60 -2.06
C TRP A 172 16.56 -11.74 -2.14
N PRO A 173 17.62 -12.19 -2.83
CA PRO A 173 18.91 -11.49 -2.84
C PRO A 173 18.91 -10.18 -3.63
N GLU A 174 17.99 -10.00 -4.57
CA GLU A 174 17.90 -8.81 -5.42
C GLU A 174 17.20 -7.61 -4.76
N TYR A 175 16.70 -7.75 -3.54
CA TYR A 175 15.94 -6.71 -2.83
C TYR A 175 16.69 -5.36 -2.72
N LYS A 176 18.03 -5.42 -2.67
CA LYS A 176 18.86 -4.28 -2.28
C LYS A 176 18.66 -3.04 -3.15
N VAL A 177 18.49 -3.21 -4.46
CA VAL A 177 18.27 -2.09 -5.39
C VAL A 177 16.96 -1.34 -5.10
N TYR A 178 15.94 -2.05 -4.67
CA TYR A 178 14.64 -1.49 -4.30
C TYR A 178 14.69 -0.83 -2.92
N CYS A 179 15.31 -1.50 -1.96
CA CYS A 179 15.55 -1.00 -0.63
C CYS A 179 16.37 0.31 -0.64
N ASP A 180 17.46 0.38 -1.42
CA ASP A 180 18.30 1.57 -1.53
C ASP A 180 17.51 2.75 -2.11
N ARG A 181 16.68 2.53 -3.11
CA ARG A 181 15.79 3.53 -3.68
C ARG A 181 14.76 4.03 -2.66
N THR A 182 14.20 3.13 -1.88
CA THR A 182 13.29 3.47 -0.77
C THR A 182 14.00 4.31 0.29
N ILE A 183 15.25 3.96 0.65
CA ILE A 183 16.05 4.73 1.60
C ILE A 183 16.34 6.15 1.10
N GLU A 184 16.62 6.33 -0.21
CA GLU A 184 16.79 7.64 -0.82
C GLU A 184 15.54 8.53 -0.62
N ILE A 185 14.35 7.96 -0.77
CA ILE A 185 13.08 8.68 -0.54
C ILE A 185 12.88 8.97 0.95
N LEU A 186 13.01 7.98 1.82
CA LEU A 186 12.80 8.14 3.26
C LEU A 186 13.82 9.08 3.92
N SER A 187 14.99 9.25 3.31
CA SER A 187 16.04 10.17 3.81
C SER A 187 15.76 11.65 3.50
N GLN A 188 14.77 11.95 2.66
CA GLN A 188 14.39 13.31 2.34
C GLN A 188 13.72 13.99 3.54
N GLU A 189 13.77 15.31 3.56
CA GLU A 189 13.28 16.12 4.68
C GLU A 189 11.81 15.80 5.00
N ASN A 190 11.52 15.49 6.26
CA ASN A 190 10.19 15.16 6.82
C ASN A 190 9.49 13.92 6.25
N VAL A 191 10.08 13.19 5.29
CA VAL A 191 9.44 12.03 4.68
C VAL A 191 9.34 10.86 5.65
N LEU A 192 10.44 10.51 6.34
CA LEU A 192 10.41 9.42 7.32
C LEU A 192 9.35 9.64 8.41
N SER A 193 9.30 10.84 9.00
CA SER A 193 8.36 11.13 10.09
C SER A 193 6.91 11.02 9.64
N LYS A 194 6.60 11.45 8.41
CA LYS A 194 5.27 11.31 7.79
C LYS A 194 4.94 9.84 7.47
N ALA A 195 5.91 9.06 6.97
CA ALA A 195 5.74 7.62 6.74
C ALA A 195 5.45 6.86 8.05
N LEU A 196 6.15 7.20 9.15
CA LEU A 196 5.87 6.63 10.47
C LEU A 196 4.55 7.12 11.07
N ALA A 197 4.05 8.28 10.65
CA ALA A 197 2.77 8.81 11.12
C ALA A 197 1.56 7.94 10.70
N TYR A 198 1.65 7.14 9.62
CA TYR A 198 0.64 6.16 9.26
C TYR A 198 0.40 5.15 10.41
N TYR A 199 1.50 4.62 10.96
CA TYR A 199 1.45 3.70 12.10
C TYR A 199 1.01 4.40 13.39
N ARG A 200 1.50 5.61 13.64
CA ARG A 200 1.13 6.40 14.82
C ARG A 200 -0.35 6.76 14.80
N SER A 201 -0.89 7.18 13.67
CA SER A 201 -2.31 7.49 13.51
C SER A 201 -3.22 6.27 13.65
N THR A 202 -2.68 5.06 13.44
CA THR A 202 -3.43 3.82 13.66
C THR A 202 -3.58 3.48 15.16
N PHE A 203 -2.51 3.66 15.94
CA PHE A 203 -2.45 3.19 17.33
C PHE A 203 -2.61 4.30 18.38
N GLN A 204 -2.43 5.58 18.04
CA GLN A 204 -2.53 6.69 18.99
C GLN A 204 -3.82 7.49 18.78
N PRO A 205 -4.81 7.39 19.71
CA PRO A 205 -6.09 8.09 19.58
C PRO A 205 -5.94 9.61 19.43
N SER A 206 -4.89 10.21 20.04
CA SER A 206 -4.63 11.65 19.95
C SER A 206 -4.22 12.13 18.54
N LEU A 207 -3.83 11.23 17.66
CA LEU A 207 -3.48 11.51 16.25
C LEU A 207 -4.59 11.11 15.28
N GLN A 208 -5.73 10.65 15.78
CA GLN A 208 -6.88 10.25 14.98
C GLN A 208 -7.88 11.41 14.86
N SER A 209 -8.57 11.44 13.74
CA SER A 209 -9.67 12.37 13.49
C SER A 209 -11.02 11.71 13.79
N ASP A 210 -11.82 12.33 14.65
CA ASP A 210 -13.18 11.86 14.96
C ASP A 210 -14.04 11.76 13.70
N ARG A 211 -13.87 12.69 12.75
CA ARG A 211 -14.55 12.65 11.45
C ARG A 211 -14.20 11.39 10.68
N VAL A 212 -12.91 11.07 10.60
CA VAL A 212 -12.41 9.88 9.90
C VAL A 212 -12.92 8.61 10.58
N ASN A 213 -12.86 8.53 11.91
CA ASN A 213 -13.37 7.41 12.69
C ASN A 213 -14.88 7.18 12.44
N GLN A 214 -15.68 8.24 12.40
CA GLN A 214 -17.12 8.15 12.10
C GLN A 214 -17.39 7.65 10.68
N ILE A 215 -16.61 8.08 9.69
CA ILE A 215 -16.74 7.60 8.33
C ILE A 215 -16.31 6.14 8.24
N GLN A 216 -15.18 5.78 8.84
CA GLN A 216 -14.67 4.40 8.89
C GLN A 216 -15.71 3.43 9.48
N ALA A 217 -16.36 3.82 10.58
CA ALA A 217 -17.42 3.02 11.19
C ALA A 217 -18.63 2.82 10.26
N LYS A 218 -18.99 3.83 9.46
CA LYS A 218 -20.11 3.73 8.51
C LYS A 218 -19.80 2.84 7.31
N ILE A 219 -18.59 2.94 6.75
CA ILE A 219 -18.24 2.12 5.57
C ILE A 219 -17.82 0.72 5.96
N GLY A 220 -17.23 0.52 7.15
CA GLY A 220 -16.70 -0.75 7.62
C GLY A 220 -17.76 -1.86 7.85
N VAL A 221 -19.05 -1.50 7.89
CA VAL A 221 -20.15 -2.47 7.95
C VAL A 221 -20.62 -2.95 6.57
N ASN A 222 -20.14 -2.33 5.49
CA ASN A 222 -20.51 -2.67 4.13
C ASN A 222 -19.48 -3.57 3.48
N LYS A 223 -19.93 -4.44 2.59
CA LYS A 223 -19.01 -5.21 1.74
C LYS A 223 -18.32 -4.33 0.71
N ILE A 224 -17.07 -4.64 0.40
CA ILE A 224 -16.34 -4.05 -0.74
C ILE A 224 -17.05 -4.51 -2.02
N ARG A 225 -17.52 -3.55 -2.81
CA ARG A 225 -18.36 -3.79 -4.00
C ARG A 225 -17.57 -4.06 -5.28
N PRO A 226 -16.47 -3.31 -5.57
CA PRO A 226 -15.68 -3.59 -6.75
C PRO A 226 -15.14 -5.02 -6.75
N PRO A 227 -15.15 -5.73 -7.90
CA PRO A 227 -14.46 -7.00 -8.03
C PRO A 227 -13.02 -6.88 -7.53
N THR A 228 -12.61 -7.78 -6.67
CA THR A 228 -11.33 -7.70 -5.95
C THR A 228 -10.51 -8.96 -6.14
N LEU A 229 -9.23 -8.79 -6.48
CA LEU A 229 -8.19 -9.80 -6.40
C LEU A 229 -7.31 -9.52 -5.19
N TYR A 230 -7.12 -10.52 -4.33
CA TYR A 230 -6.15 -10.48 -3.26
C TYR A 230 -4.96 -11.38 -3.57
N LEU A 231 -3.75 -10.83 -3.46
CA LEU A 231 -2.49 -11.54 -3.65
C LEU A 231 -1.66 -11.50 -2.38
N HIS A 232 -1.04 -12.65 -2.01
CA HIS A 232 -0.16 -12.71 -0.84
C HIS A 232 0.98 -13.70 -1.08
N GLY A 233 2.16 -13.40 -0.55
CA GLY A 233 3.29 -14.32 -0.58
C GLY A 233 3.21 -15.33 0.57
N GLU A 234 3.38 -16.62 0.28
CA GLU A 234 3.34 -17.68 1.30
C GLU A 234 4.35 -17.45 2.44
N ASN A 235 5.53 -16.91 2.08
CA ASN A 235 6.64 -16.68 3.00
C ASN A 235 6.70 -15.23 3.55
N ASP A 236 5.59 -14.51 3.53
CA ASP A 236 5.53 -13.14 4.03
C ASP A 236 5.95 -13.07 5.51
N GLY A 237 7.06 -12.37 5.76
CA GLY A 237 7.61 -12.17 7.10
C GLY A 237 7.01 -10.96 7.83
N CYS A 238 6.16 -10.16 7.18
CA CYS A 238 5.47 -9.00 7.74
C CYS A 238 4.07 -9.37 8.25
N ILE A 239 3.25 -9.96 7.37
CA ILE A 239 1.87 -10.35 7.67
C ILE A 239 1.70 -11.82 7.25
N ALA A 240 1.15 -12.64 8.13
CA ALA A 240 0.96 -14.04 7.84
C ALA A 240 -0.17 -14.26 6.82
N ALA A 241 0.09 -15.09 5.79
CA ALA A 241 -0.87 -15.32 4.70
C ALA A 241 -2.20 -15.91 5.18
N ASN A 242 -2.21 -16.71 6.24
CA ASN A 242 -3.42 -17.29 6.84
C ASN A 242 -4.38 -16.24 7.43
N LEU A 243 -3.93 -14.99 7.67
CA LEU A 243 -4.82 -13.92 8.11
C LEU A 243 -5.82 -13.48 7.04
N SER A 244 -5.66 -13.95 5.80
CA SER A 244 -6.64 -13.79 4.73
C SER A 244 -7.82 -14.77 4.81
N GLU A 245 -7.78 -15.77 5.69
CA GLU A 245 -8.86 -16.73 5.86
C GLU A 245 -10.16 -16.04 6.30
N GLY A 246 -11.26 -16.34 5.60
CA GLY A 246 -12.57 -15.76 5.89
C GLY A 246 -12.76 -14.29 5.46
N MET A 247 -11.76 -13.67 4.82
CA MET A 247 -11.90 -12.28 4.39
C MET A 247 -12.95 -12.11 3.27
N ASP A 248 -13.34 -13.17 2.58
CA ASP A 248 -14.40 -13.19 1.56
C ASP A 248 -15.75 -12.71 2.11
N ALA A 249 -15.99 -12.85 3.42
CA ALA A 249 -17.18 -12.33 4.07
C ALA A 249 -17.34 -10.80 3.91
N ASN A 250 -16.24 -10.09 3.69
CA ASN A 250 -16.20 -8.62 3.57
C ASN A 250 -16.33 -8.12 2.12
N PHE A 251 -16.53 -8.99 1.13
CA PHE A 251 -16.57 -8.64 -0.29
C PHE A 251 -17.84 -9.14 -0.98
N GLU A 252 -18.24 -8.46 -2.05
CA GLU A 252 -19.27 -8.98 -2.96
C GLU A 252 -18.67 -10.00 -3.94
N ASN A 253 -17.44 -9.76 -4.40
CA ASN A 253 -16.70 -10.63 -5.31
C ASN A 253 -15.20 -10.56 -4.97
N LEU A 254 -14.63 -11.68 -4.51
CA LEU A 254 -13.23 -11.79 -4.12
C LEU A 254 -12.60 -13.05 -4.71
N GLU A 255 -11.45 -12.86 -5.35
CA GLU A 255 -10.51 -13.93 -5.69
C GLU A 255 -9.28 -13.82 -4.80
N ILE A 256 -8.81 -14.94 -4.22
CA ILE A 256 -7.61 -15.00 -3.37
C ILE A 256 -6.58 -15.90 -4.03
N LYS A 257 -5.35 -15.41 -4.14
CA LYS A 257 -4.19 -16.20 -4.58
C LYS A 257 -3.03 -16.03 -3.62
N ILE A 258 -2.58 -17.13 -3.05
CA ILE A 258 -1.35 -17.21 -2.26
C ILE A 258 -0.24 -17.73 -3.17
N LEU A 259 0.82 -16.96 -3.34
CA LEU A 259 1.92 -17.30 -4.22
C LEU A 259 3.02 -18.02 -3.41
N PRO A 260 3.44 -19.22 -3.85
CA PRO A 260 4.54 -19.92 -3.18
C PRO A 260 5.87 -19.21 -3.41
N ASP A 261 6.84 -19.48 -2.54
CA ASP A 261 8.23 -19.04 -2.67
C ASP A 261 8.42 -17.53 -2.88
N CYS A 262 7.58 -16.70 -2.27
CA CYS A 262 7.77 -15.26 -2.20
C CYS A 262 7.25 -14.69 -0.87
N GLY A 263 7.79 -13.54 -0.49
CA GLY A 263 7.48 -12.85 0.74
C GLY A 263 6.53 -11.66 0.53
N HIS A 264 6.77 -10.60 1.29
CA HIS A 264 5.92 -9.42 1.36
C HIS A 264 5.90 -8.60 0.06
N PHE A 265 7.06 -8.49 -0.61
CA PHE A 265 7.21 -7.70 -1.82
C PHE A 265 7.02 -8.53 -3.10
N LEU A 266 6.04 -9.45 -3.10
CA LEU A 266 5.85 -10.43 -4.19
C LEU A 266 5.78 -9.79 -5.59
N HIS A 267 5.28 -8.56 -5.71
CA HIS A 267 5.21 -7.82 -6.97
C HIS A 267 6.60 -7.37 -7.49
N LEU A 268 7.60 -7.34 -6.61
CA LEU A 268 9.00 -7.05 -6.95
C LEU A 268 9.83 -8.32 -7.01
N GLU A 269 9.51 -9.34 -6.20
CA GLU A 269 10.19 -10.64 -6.17
C GLU A 269 9.89 -11.48 -7.42
N LYS A 270 8.62 -11.47 -7.86
CA LYS A 270 8.12 -12.24 -9.02
C LYS A 270 7.32 -11.34 -9.98
N PRO A 271 7.94 -10.25 -10.52
CA PRO A 271 7.21 -9.22 -11.24
C PRO A 271 6.47 -9.76 -12.47
N ASP A 272 7.05 -10.68 -13.23
CA ASP A 272 6.43 -11.22 -14.44
C ASP A 272 5.19 -12.07 -14.12
N GLU A 273 5.28 -12.91 -13.09
CA GLU A 273 4.17 -13.76 -12.64
C GLU A 273 3.04 -12.92 -12.05
N VAL A 274 3.37 -12.02 -11.13
CA VAL A 274 2.38 -11.16 -10.46
C VAL A 274 1.71 -10.22 -11.45
N ASN A 275 2.47 -9.59 -12.35
CA ASN A 275 1.93 -8.71 -13.37
C ASN A 275 0.98 -9.46 -14.33
N LYS A 276 1.29 -10.71 -14.68
CA LYS A 276 0.41 -11.54 -15.50
C LYS A 276 -0.90 -11.85 -14.78
N ILE A 277 -0.84 -12.27 -13.52
CA ILE A 277 -2.04 -12.55 -12.70
C ILE A 277 -2.93 -11.31 -12.62
N ILE A 278 -2.32 -10.14 -12.35
CA ILE A 278 -3.05 -8.87 -12.28
C ILE A 278 -3.67 -8.54 -13.65
N LEU A 279 -2.91 -8.69 -14.74
CA LEU A 279 -3.39 -8.40 -16.09
C LEU A 279 -4.59 -9.28 -16.46
N ASP A 280 -4.50 -10.59 -16.21
CA ASP A 280 -5.58 -11.54 -16.48
C ASP A 280 -6.85 -11.11 -15.72
N PHE A 281 -6.75 -10.80 -14.43
CA PHE A 281 -7.88 -10.30 -13.64
C PHE A 281 -8.43 -8.97 -14.16
N LEU A 282 -7.57 -8.02 -14.56
CA LEU A 282 -8.03 -6.72 -15.07
C LEU A 282 -8.72 -6.81 -16.43
N SER A 283 -8.40 -7.83 -17.23
CA SER A 283 -8.88 -8.00 -18.60
C SER A 283 -10.22 -8.77 -18.69
N ASP A 284 -10.59 -9.54 -17.68
CA ASP A 284 -11.88 -10.25 -17.55
C ASP A 284 -13.04 -9.26 -17.34
#